data_0b3b3dbc0607869ec54ddf4d2c4692a0
#
_entry.id   0b3b3dbc0607869ec54ddf4d2c4692a0
#
_cell.length_a   1.000
_cell.length_b   1.000
_cell.length_c   1.000
_cell.angle_alpha   90.00
_cell.angle_beta   90.00
_cell.angle_gamma   90.00
#
_symmetry.space_group_name_H-M   'P 1'
#
loop_
_entity.id
_entity.type
_entity.pdbx_description
1 polymer ?
#
loop_
_entity_poly.entity_id
_entity_poly.type
_entity_poly.pdbx_seq_one_letter_code
_entity_poly.pdbx_strand_id
1 'polypeptide(L)'
;MSLQVTTSQATRRAPIEFESNQGLRTDSLMLRPLGYADETEFSVALERSREPLRRWIPLEAQGQSTSDYFQHQVQKAIEGDKSNTACRRAVFLNDNTFVGMVNLIKIERGMEWTAEVNYWIDTAHAGKGLATKALEAILDHAFADMPIGLGLHKVRAQICLDNHASVRVAEKLGFTNSGQTDLLEVNNALIMHHEFNRNA
;
A
#
# COMPACT_ATOMS: atom_id res chain seq x y z
N MET A 1 49.45 4.35 16.16
CA MET A 1 48.64 4.42 14.93
C MET A 1 47.22 4.08 15.35
N SER A 2 46.42 5.09 15.72
CA SER A 2 45.04 4.90 16.25
C SER A 2 44.06 4.97 15.09
N LEU A 3 43.35 3.88 14.83
CA LEU A 3 42.22 3.83 13.90
C LEU A 3 41.01 4.50 14.57
N GLN A 4 40.62 5.65 14.06
CA GLN A 4 39.34 6.29 14.40
C GLN A 4 38.24 5.58 13.60
N VAL A 5 37.36 4.85 14.29
CA VAL A 5 36.13 4.32 13.72
C VAL A 5 35.11 5.47 13.68
N THR A 6 34.83 5.93 12.48
CA THR A 6 33.77 6.94 12.25
C THR A 6 32.42 6.22 12.30
N THR A 7 31.73 6.34 13.42
CA THR A 7 30.35 5.86 13.56
C THR A 7 29.44 6.75 12.74
N SER A 8 28.94 6.25 11.62
CA SER A 8 27.84 6.88 10.87
C SER A 8 26.62 6.95 11.78
N GLN A 9 26.21 8.16 12.13
CA GLN A 9 24.92 8.39 12.78
C GLN A 9 23.81 8.11 11.79
N ALA A 10 23.26 6.90 11.83
CA ALA A 10 21.98 6.61 11.21
C ALA A 10 20.94 7.54 11.84
N THR A 11 20.34 8.40 11.05
CA THR A 11 19.24 9.28 11.46
C THR A 11 18.13 8.41 12.06
N ARG A 12 17.96 8.44 13.38
CA ARG A 12 16.87 7.74 14.08
C ARG A 12 15.57 8.34 13.57
N ARG A 13 14.83 7.55 12.78
CA ARG A 13 13.44 7.85 12.45
C ARG A 13 12.61 7.85 13.72
N ALA A 14 11.63 8.77 13.80
CA ALA A 14 10.64 8.74 14.86
C ALA A 14 9.91 7.37 14.83
N PRO A 15 9.66 6.75 15.99
CA PRO A 15 8.97 5.47 16.03
C PRO A 15 7.56 5.61 15.47
N ILE A 16 7.14 4.66 14.64
CA ILE A 16 5.75 4.54 14.21
C ILE A 16 4.96 4.09 15.45
N GLU A 17 4.03 4.92 15.91
CA GLU A 17 3.16 4.56 17.02
C GLU A 17 2.10 3.58 16.54
N PHE A 18 2.13 2.37 17.08
CA PHE A 18 1.13 1.33 16.86
C PHE A 18 0.05 1.42 17.95
N GLU A 19 -1.05 2.06 17.64
CA GLU A 19 -2.25 1.89 18.46
C GLU A 19 -2.94 0.59 18.02
N SER A 20 -2.94 -0.39 18.87
CA SER A 20 -3.64 -1.68 18.64
C SER A 20 -5.08 -1.42 18.20
N ASN A 21 -5.41 -1.76 16.98
CA ASN A 21 -6.71 -1.63 16.31
C ASN A 21 -7.06 -0.28 15.65
N GLN A 22 -6.24 0.78 15.68
CA GLN A 22 -6.66 2.10 15.18
C GLN A 22 -5.88 2.66 13.99
N GLY A 23 -4.79 2.05 13.56
CA GLY A 23 -4.05 2.51 12.38
C GLY A 23 -2.57 2.79 12.60
N LEU A 24 -1.87 3.07 11.50
CA LEU A 24 -0.45 3.44 11.49
C LEU A 24 -0.36 4.95 11.38
N ARG A 25 0.38 5.61 12.25
CA ARG A 25 0.63 7.05 12.21
C ARG A 25 2.06 7.34 11.81
N THR A 26 2.22 8.33 10.95
CA THR A 26 3.50 8.95 10.61
C THR A 26 3.41 10.45 10.91
N ASP A 27 4.48 11.20 10.71
CA ASP A 27 4.49 12.67 10.89
C ASP A 27 3.43 13.40 10.04
N SER A 28 3.00 12.81 8.93
CA SER A 28 2.14 13.49 7.94
C SER A 28 0.94 12.67 7.46
N LEU A 29 0.84 11.40 7.83
CA LEU A 29 -0.21 10.50 7.38
C LEU A 29 -0.76 9.67 8.52
N MET A 30 -2.05 9.36 8.42
CA MET A 30 -2.73 8.32 9.16
C MET A 30 -3.24 7.25 8.20
N LEU A 31 -2.86 6.00 8.44
CA LEU A 31 -3.32 4.84 7.69
C LEU A 31 -4.21 4.00 8.59
N ARG A 32 -5.50 3.93 8.30
CA ARG A 32 -6.48 3.15 9.07
C ARG A 32 -7.40 2.34 8.16
N PRO A 33 -8.09 1.32 8.67
CA PRO A 33 -9.14 0.67 7.91
C PRO A 33 -10.16 1.70 7.38
N LEU A 34 -10.66 1.45 6.18
CA LEU A 34 -11.76 2.23 5.61
C LEU A 34 -13.03 1.95 6.42
N GLY A 35 -13.71 3.02 6.86
CA GLY A 35 -14.97 2.92 7.59
C GLY A 35 -16.16 3.42 6.76
N TYR A 36 -17.40 3.03 7.10
CA TYR A 36 -18.59 3.45 6.36
C TYR A 36 -18.79 4.98 6.31
N ALA A 37 -18.26 5.71 7.29
CA ALA A 37 -18.32 7.17 7.32
C ALA A 37 -17.44 7.84 6.25
N ASP A 38 -16.51 7.11 5.62
CA ASP A 38 -15.56 7.65 4.64
C ASP A 38 -16.11 7.62 3.20
N GLU A 39 -17.38 7.24 2.99
CA GLU A 39 -17.94 7.00 1.65
C GLU A 39 -17.88 8.22 0.75
N THR A 40 -18.19 9.39 1.30
CA THR A 40 -18.22 10.63 0.52
C THR A 40 -16.85 11.00 0.00
N GLU A 41 -15.85 11.06 0.88
CA GLU A 41 -14.46 11.42 0.51
C GLU A 41 -13.83 10.39 -0.41
N PHE A 42 -14.04 9.10 -0.12
CA PHE A 42 -13.58 8.01 -0.97
C PHE A 42 -14.16 8.11 -2.37
N SER A 43 -15.50 8.29 -2.49
CA SER A 43 -16.20 8.37 -3.77
C SER A 43 -15.74 9.57 -4.60
N VAL A 44 -15.58 10.74 -3.98
CA VAL A 44 -15.09 11.95 -4.65
C VAL A 44 -13.66 11.74 -5.16
N ALA A 45 -12.77 11.17 -4.36
CA ALA A 45 -11.38 10.89 -4.74
C ALA A 45 -11.29 9.83 -5.84
N LEU A 46 -12.11 8.77 -5.76
CA LEU A 46 -12.17 7.72 -6.76
C LEU A 46 -12.67 8.25 -8.11
N GLU A 47 -13.78 9.00 -8.12
CA GLU A 47 -14.32 9.57 -9.37
C GLU A 47 -13.30 10.47 -10.06
N ARG A 48 -12.65 11.36 -9.31
CA ARG A 48 -11.61 12.25 -9.84
C ARG A 48 -10.42 11.48 -10.41
N SER A 49 -10.08 10.34 -9.81
CA SER A 49 -8.91 9.54 -10.17
C SER A 49 -9.22 8.38 -11.12
N ARG A 50 -10.49 8.13 -11.43
CA ARG A 50 -10.98 6.97 -12.17
C ARG A 50 -10.25 6.75 -13.48
N GLU A 51 -10.20 7.74 -14.36
CA GLU A 51 -9.59 7.61 -15.69
C GLU A 51 -8.08 7.29 -15.62
N PRO A 52 -7.25 8.00 -14.85
CA PRO A 52 -5.85 7.64 -14.68
C PRO A 52 -5.63 6.26 -14.03
N LEU A 53 -6.49 5.85 -13.08
CA LEU A 53 -6.35 4.59 -12.37
C LEU A 53 -6.76 3.37 -13.19
N ARG A 54 -7.76 3.50 -14.07
CA ARG A 54 -8.28 2.40 -14.89
C ARG A 54 -7.20 1.66 -15.69
N ARG A 55 -6.13 2.34 -16.03
CA ARG A 55 -5.02 1.74 -16.75
C ARG A 55 -4.22 0.76 -15.89
N TRP A 56 -4.22 0.94 -14.57
CA TRP A 56 -3.26 0.27 -13.68
C TRP A 56 -3.88 -0.66 -12.65
N ILE A 57 -5.11 -0.38 -12.24
CA ILE A 57 -5.80 -1.18 -11.22
C ILE A 57 -7.19 -1.59 -11.70
N PRO A 58 -7.64 -2.78 -11.30
CA PRO A 58 -9.04 -3.16 -11.52
C PRO A 58 -9.93 -2.28 -10.64
N LEU A 59 -10.79 -1.52 -11.28
CA LEU A 59 -11.85 -0.76 -10.63
C LEU A 59 -13.13 -1.61 -10.55
N GLU A 60 -14.28 -0.95 -10.36
CA GLU A 60 -15.55 -1.65 -10.23
C GLU A 60 -15.82 -2.62 -11.40
N ALA A 61 -16.51 -3.69 -11.10
CA ALA A 61 -17.09 -4.56 -12.12
C ALA A 61 -18.09 -3.76 -12.97
N GLN A 62 -18.27 -4.16 -14.22
CA GLN A 62 -19.21 -3.49 -15.13
C GLN A 62 -20.61 -3.47 -14.51
N GLY A 63 -21.20 -2.27 -14.39
CA GLY A 63 -22.53 -2.05 -13.80
C GLY A 63 -22.55 -1.93 -12.27
N GLN A 64 -21.42 -2.01 -11.59
CA GLN A 64 -21.32 -1.77 -10.15
C GLN A 64 -21.30 -0.25 -9.88
N SER A 65 -22.12 0.22 -8.94
CA SER A 65 -22.07 1.61 -8.51
C SER A 65 -20.82 1.90 -7.67
N THR A 66 -20.40 3.17 -7.60
CA THR A 66 -19.31 3.62 -6.73
C THR A 66 -19.59 3.30 -5.26
N SER A 67 -20.85 3.43 -4.82
CA SER A 67 -21.26 3.06 -3.46
C SER A 67 -21.10 1.56 -3.20
N ASP A 68 -21.55 0.68 -4.09
CA ASP A 68 -21.36 -0.77 -3.94
C ASP A 68 -19.88 -1.14 -3.93
N TYR A 69 -19.08 -0.51 -4.80
CA TYR A 69 -17.63 -0.71 -4.81
C TYR A 69 -17.00 -0.28 -3.48
N PHE A 70 -17.38 0.90 -2.95
CA PHE A 70 -16.92 1.37 -1.64
C PHE A 70 -17.28 0.38 -0.53
N GLN A 71 -18.56 -0.03 -0.43
CA GLN A 71 -19.01 -1.00 0.58
C GLN A 71 -18.22 -2.30 0.51
N HIS A 72 -17.94 -2.77 -0.71
CA HIS A 72 -17.11 -3.95 -0.92
C HIS A 72 -15.66 -3.76 -0.43
N GLN A 73 -15.06 -2.56 -0.62
CA GLN A 73 -13.74 -2.26 -0.08
C GLN A 73 -13.73 -2.27 1.46
N VAL A 74 -14.77 -1.71 2.11
CA VAL A 74 -14.92 -1.77 3.57
C VAL A 74 -15.01 -3.23 4.06
N GLN A 75 -15.86 -4.05 3.44
CA GLN A 75 -15.99 -5.47 3.80
C GLN A 75 -14.67 -6.23 3.63
N LYS A 76 -13.96 -6.03 2.50
CA LYS A 76 -12.64 -6.63 2.28
C LYS A 76 -11.60 -6.21 3.33
N ALA A 77 -11.67 -5.00 3.85
CA ALA A 77 -10.79 -4.57 4.93
C ALA A 77 -11.10 -5.31 6.24
N ILE A 78 -12.38 -5.37 6.62
CA ILE A 78 -12.85 -6.08 7.83
C ILE A 78 -12.50 -7.56 7.77
N GLU A 79 -12.81 -8.23 6.66
CA GLU A 79 -12.56 -9.66 6.48
C GLU A 79 -11.08 -9.99 6.46
N GLY A 80 -10.28 -9.17 5.77
CA GLY A 80 -8.83 -9.33 5.68
C GLY A 80 -8.14 -9.21 7.02
N ASP A 81 -8.49 -8.20 7.82
CA ASP A 81 -7.97 -8.02 9.18
C ASP A 81 -8.41 -9.16 10.11
N LYS A 82 -9.69 -9.56 10.05
CA LYS A 82 -10.24 -10.66 10.87
C LYS A 82 -9.57 -12.01 10.57
N SER A 83 -9.33 -12.30 9.30
CA SER A 83 -8.71 -13.56 8.86
C SER A 83 -7.19 -13.54 8.83
N ASN A 84 -6.57 -12.38 9.05
CA ASN A 84 -5.14 -12.13 8.89
C ASN A 84 -4.60 -12.48 7.47
N THR A 85 -5.45 -12.35 6.44
CA THR A 85 -5.09 -12.61 5.04
C THR A 85 -4.86 -11.34 4.23
N ALA A 86 -5.23 -10.18 4.78
CA ALA A 86 -4.95 -8.88 4.19
C ALA A 86 -4.88 -7.79 5.29
N CYS A 87 -4.15 -6.72 5.01
CA CYS A 87 -4.12 -5.49 5.80
C CYS A 87 -4.40 -4.32 4.85
N ARG A 88 -5.66 -3.86 4.78
CA ARG A 88 -6.09 -2.81 3.85
C ARG A 88 -6.27 -1.50 4.59
N ARG A 89 -5.60 -0.46 4.12
CA ARG A 89 -5.58 0.84 4.81
C ARG A 89 -5.91 1.97 3.87
N ALA A 90 -6.87 2.77 4.28
CA ALA A 90 -7.12 4.10 3.72
C ALA A 90 -6.06 5.07 4.24
N VAL A 91 -5.60 5.95 3.38
CA VAL A 91 -4.56 6.94 3.67
C VAL A 91 -5.20 8.31 3.85
N PHE A 92 -4.94 8.92 4.98
CA PHE A 92 -5.45 10.25 5.33
C PHE A 92 -4.28 11.19 5.65
N LEU A 93 -4.46 12.47 5.33
CA LEU A 93 -3.62 13.54 5.89
C LEU A 93 -4.00 13.79 7.36
N ASN A 94 -3.18 14.57 8.07
CA ASN A 94 -3.44 14.89 9.49
C ASN A 94 -4.75 15.70 9.74
N ASP A 95 -5.28 16.32 8.72
CA ASP A 95 -6.58 17.03 8.75
C ASP A 95 -7.77 16.13 8.41
N ASN A 96 -7.57 14.80 8.36
CA ASN A 96 -8.52 13.76 7.94
C ASN A 96 -8.92 13.81 6.46
N THR A 97 -8.22 14.52 5.60
CA THR A 97 -8.45 14.45 4.15
C THR A 97 -8.07 13.07 3.62
N PHE A 98 -9.00 12.35 3.00
CA PHE A 98 -8.72 11.07 2.33
C PHE A 98 -7.89 11.32 1.07
N VAL A 99 -6.80 10.57 0.91
CA VAL A 99 -5.87 10.76 -0.23
C VAL A 99 -5.54 9.48 -0.99
N GLY A 100 -6.08 8.32 -0.59
CA GLY A 100 -5.84 7.08 -1.32
C GLY A 100 -5.90 5.83 -0.46
N MET A 101 -5.38 4.73 -1.00
CA MET A 101 -5.33 3.43 -0.35
C MET A 101 -3.93 2.81 -0.46
N VAL A 102 -3.53 2.06 0.54
CA VAL A 102 -2.38 1.16 0.50
C VAL A 102 -2.77 -0.16 1.15
N ASN A 103 -2.53 -1.27 0.49
CA ASN A 103 -3.01 -2.56 0.91
C ASN A 103 -1.91 -3.62 0.85
N LEU A 104 -1.80 -4.43 1.90
CA LEU A 104 -1.17 -5.73 1.83
C LEU A 104 -2.27 -6.77 1.64
N ILE A 105 -2.15 -7.59 0.63
CA ILE A 105 -3.10 -8.64 0.26
C ILE A 105 -2.38 -9.96 0.11
N LYS A 106 -3.12 -11.07 0.03
CA LYS A 106 -2.52 -12.40 -0.10
C LYS A 106 -1.43 -12.61 0.96
N ILE A 107 -1.73 -12.28 2.22
CA ILE A 107 -0.79 -12.55 3.32
C ILE A 107 -0.72 -14.05 3.52
N GLU A 108 0.41 -14.62 3.20
CA GLU A 108 0.71 -16.04 3.34
C GLU A 108 1.73 -16.22 4.46
N ARG A 109 1.42 -17.15 5.38
CA ARG A 109 2.29 -17.55 6.49
C ARG A 109 2.74 -19.01 6.28
N GLY A 110 3.45 -19.56 7.22
CA GLY A 110 4.01 -20.90 7.12
C GLY A 110 5.47 -20.84 6.68
N MET A 111 5.81 -21.28 5.48
CA MET A 111 7.22 -21.31 5.04
C MET A 111 7.69 -19.98 4.43
N GLU A 112 6.77 -19.20 3.85
CA GLU A 112 7.19 -18.04 3.05
C GLU A 112 7.07 -16.68 3.76
N TRP A 113 6.02 -16.46 4.59
CA TRP A 113 5.77 -15.20 5.27
C TRP A 113 5.79 -13.99 4.33
N THR A 114 4.92 -14.01 3.33
CA THR A 114 4.89 -13.02 2.25
C THR A 114 3.54 -12.31 2.16
N ALA A 115 3.54 -11.17 1.50
CA ALA A 115 2.32 -10.49 1.05
C ALA A 115 2.55 -9.84 -0.32
N GLU A 116 1.44 -9.48 -0.98
CA GLU A 116 1.45 -8.63 -2.16
C GLU A 116 0.96 -7.24 -1.78
N VAL A 117 1.63 -6.20 -2.27
CA VAL A 117 1.24 -4.80 -2.02
C VAL A 117 0.65 -4.16 -3.26
N ASN A 118 -0.45 -3.43 -3.07
CA ASN A 118 -0.96 -2.48 -4.05
C ASN A 118 -1.38 -1.17 -3.40
N TYR A 119 -1.40 -0.09 -4.18
CA TYR A 119 -1.74 1.24 -3.69
C TYR A 119 -2.21 2.16 -4.81
N TRP A 120 -2.93 3.18 -4.44
CA TRP A 120 -3.21 4.34 -5.29
C TRP A 120 -3.34 5.61 -4.47
N ILE A 121 -3.04 6.74 -5.09
CA ILE A 121 -3.20 8.07 -4.50
C ILE A 121 -4.09 8.89 -5.42
N ASP A 122 -5.01 9.64 -4.81
CA ASP A 122 -5.88 10.60 -5.48
C ASP A 122 -5.04 11.58 -6.34
N THR A 123 -5.47 11.77 -7.58
CA THR A 123 -4.78 12.63 -8.55
C THR A 123 -4.60 14.07 -8.09
N ALA A 124 -5.51 14.62 -7.26
CA ALA A 124 -5.34 15.93 -6.65
C ALA A 124 -4.17 16.01 -5.67
N HIS A 125 -3.68 14.86 -5.22
CA HIS A 125 -2.57 14.73 -4.28
C HIS A 125 -1.34 14.05 -4.90
N ALA A 126 -1.35 13.76 -6.20
CA ALA A 126 -0.23 13.14 -6.90
C ALA A 126 1.03 14.04 -6.88
N GLY A 127 2.20 13.41 -7.01
CA GLY A 127 3.49 14.13 -7.06
C GLY A 127 4.00 14.70 -5.73
N LYS A 128 3.25 14.58 -4.64
CA LYS A 128 3.61 15.10 -3.30
C LYS A 128 4.38 14.08 -2.43
N GLY A 129 4.78 12.94 -2.98
CA GLY A 129 5.49 11.87 -2.26
C GLY A 129 4.63 11.03 -1.33
N LEU A 130 3.29 11.21 -1.33
CA LEU A 130 2.38 10.52 -0.40
C LEU A 130 2.36 9.00 -0.63
N ALA A 131 2.43 8.55 -1.90
CA ALA A 131 2.53 7.12 -2.21
C ALA A 131 3.76 6.48 -1.55
N THR A 132 4.92 7.14 -1.65
CA THR A 132 6.17 6.65 -1.02
C THR A 132 6.02 6.56 0.50
N LYS A 133 5.48 7.62 1.14
CA LYS A 133 5.30 7.65 2.61
C LYS A 133 4.29 6.61 3.09
N ALA A 134 3.17 6.46 2.38
CA ALA A 134 2.16 5.46 2.73
C ALA A 134 2.68 4.04 2.56
N LEU A 135 3.37 3.77 1.45
CA LEU A 135 3.98 2.47 1.20
C LEU A 135 5.11 2.17 2.21
N GLU A 136 5.93 3.16 2.56
CA GLU A 136 6.95 3.02 3.61
C GLU A 136 6.33 2.62 4.95
N ALA A 137 5.29 3.33 5.40
CA ALA A 137 4.62 3.05 6.66
C ALA A 137 4.01 1.64 6.73
N ILE A 138 3.40 1.18 5.64
CA ILE A 138 2.83 -0.17 5.63
C ILE A 138 3.90 -1.26 5.51
N LEU A 139 5.05 -0.98 4.89
CA LEU A 139 6.20 -1.89 4.85
C LEU A 139 6.86 -2.02 6.22
N ASP A 140 7.01 -0.92 6.95
CA ASP A 140 7.52 -0.96 8.32
C ASP A 140 6.62 -1.84 9.20
N HIS A 141 5.29 -1.73 9.04
CA HIS A 141 4.35 -2.63 9.73
C HIS A 141 4.44 -4.09 9.22
N ALA A 142 4.63 -4.28 7.92
CA ALA A 142 4.77 -5.62 7.34
C ALA A 142 5.95 -6.38 7.91
N PHE A 143 7.10 -5.71 8.08
CA PHE A 143 8.36 -6.32 8.49
C PHE A 143 8.61 -6.27 10.01
N ALA A 144 7.92 -5.42 10.75
CA ALA A 144 8.04 -5.40 12.19
C ALA A 144 7.60 -6.74 12.81
N ASP A 145 8.31 -7.17 13.86
CA ASP A 145 8.01 -8.42 14.57
C ASP A 145 6.60 -8.42 15.18
N MET A 146 6.00 -9.60 15.21
CA MET A 146 4.74 -9.78 15.94
C MET A 146 4.96 -9.66 17.46
N PRO A 147 4.01 -9.08 18.21
CA PRO A 147 2.65 -8.67 17.80
C PRO A 147 2.57 -7.22 17.27
N ILE A 148 3.66 -6.47 17.20
CA ILE A 148 3.69 -5.07 16.79
C ILE A 148 3.38 -4.94 15.29
N GLY A 149 3.99 -5.81 14.47
CA GLY A 149 3.76 -5.87 13.03
C GLY A 149 3.28 -7.23 12.57
N LEU A 150 3.46 -7.51 11.28
CA LEU A 150 3.00 -8.75 10.65
C LEU A 150 4.08 -9.82 10.60
N GLY A 151 5.35 -9.51 10.90
CA GLY A 151 6.49 -10.42 10.87
C GLY A 151 6.79 -10.99 9.48
N LEU A 152 6.44 -10.29 8.41
CA LEU A 152 6.64 -10.80 7.05
C LEU A 152 8.12 -10.73 6.66
N HIS A 153 8.56 -11.69 5.86
CA HIS A 153 9.93 -11.75 5.36
C HIS A 153 10.08 -11.08 3.99
N LYS A 154 9.00 -11.02 3.21
CA LYS A 154 9.01 -10.48 1.86
C LYS A 154 7.67 -9.84 1.50
N VAL A 155 7.72 -8.71 0.80
CA VAL A 155 6.56 -8.08 0.15
C VAL A 155 6.82 -8.01 -1.35
N ARG A 156 5.82 -8.44 -2.14
CA ARG A 156 5.83 -8.43 -3.60
C ARG A 156 4.93 -7.31 -4.12
N ALA A 157 5.31 -6.71 -5.25
CA ALA A 157 4.48 -5.77 -6.00
C ALA A 157 4.46 -6.17 -7.47
N GLN A 158 3.27 -6.26 -8.06
CA GLN A 158 3.10 -6.49 -9.50
C GLN A 158 2.93 -5.12 -10.19
N ILE A 159 3.90 -4.73 -11.01
CA ILE A 159 3.93 -3.39 -11.63
C ILE A 159 4.12 -3.51 -13.13
N CYS A 160 3.22 -2.90 -13.91
CA CYS A 160 3.45 -2.68 -15.33
C CYS A 160 4.61 -1.67 -15.52
N LEU A 161 5.60 -1.97 -16.35
CA LEU A 161 6.77 -1.09 -16.53
C LEU A 161 6.41 0.28 -17.10
N ASP A 162 5.31 0.39 -17.86
CA ASP A 162 4.79 1.68 -18.31
C ASP A 162 4.28 2.57 -17.17
N ASN A 163 4.00 1.98 -15.99
CA ASN A 163 3.66 2.73 -14.79
C ASN A 163 4.92 3.26 -14.11
N HIS A 164 5.61 4.17 -14.80
CA HIS A 164 6.87 4.75 -14.31
C HIS A 164 6.77 5.40 -12.93
N ALA A 165 5.57 5.87 -12.54
CA ALA A 165 5.35 6.42 -11.20
C ALA A 165 5.48 5.33 -10.13
N SER A 166 4.81 4.19 -10.31
CA SER A 166 4.88 3.07 -9.38
C SER A 166 6.26 2.41 -9.38
N VAL A 167 6.91 2.27 -10.53
CA VAL A 167 8.29 1.76 -10.62
C VAL A 167 9.23 2.61 -9.76
N ARG A 168 9.21 3.94 -9.93
CA ARG A 168 10.06 4.85 -9.13
C ARG A 168 9.77 4.78 -7.63
N VAL A 169 8.50 4.63 -7.23
CA VAL A 169 8.14 4.47 -5.81
C VAL A 169 8.71 3.17 -5.25
N ALA A 170 8.53 2.05 -5.98
CA ALA A 170 9.05 0.75 -5.58
C ALA A 170 10.58 0.77 -5.46
N GLU A 171 11.31 1.24 -6.47
CA GLU A 171 12.77 1.33 -6.45
C GLU A 171 13.29 2.20 -5.29
N LYS A 172 12.64 3.36 -5.05
CA LYS A 172 13.00 4.25 -3.95
C LYS A 172 12.89 3.57 -2.58
N LEU A 173 11.97 2.62 -2.44
CA LEU A 173 11.75 1.85 -1.22
C LEU A 173 12.49 0.50 -1.19
N GLY A 174 13.42 0.30 -2.12
CA GLY A 174 14.31 -0.85 -2.13
C GLY A 174 13.70 -2.12 -2.71
N PHE A 175 12.59 -2.01 -3.45
CA PHE A 175 12.12 -3.13 -4.25
C PHE A 175 13.04 -3.35 -5.45
N THR A 176 13.29 -4.60 -5.77
CA THR A 176 14.09 -5.03 -6.93
C THR A 176 13.24 -5.85 -7.88
N ASN A 177 13.36 -5.61 -9.18
CA ASN A 177 12.72 -6.43 -10.20
C ASN A 177 13.31 -7.84 -10.17
N SER A 178 12.45 -8.86 -9.99
CA SER A 178 12.87 -10.27 -9.92
C SER A 178 13.16 -10.87 -11.30
N GLY A 179 12.77 -10.22 -12.36
CA GLY A 179 12.77 -10.76 -13.72
C GLY A 179 11.57 -11.64 -14.06
N GLN A 180 10.70 -11.93 -13.07
CA GLN A 180 9.46 -12.68 -13.31
C GLN A 180 8.38 -11.75 -13.86
N THR A 181 7.53 -12.29 -14.73
CA THR A 181 6.44 -11.55 -15.36
C THR A 181 5.16 -12.37 -15.38
N ASP A 182 4.04 -11.68 -15.16
CA ASP A 182 2.71 -12.25 -15.22
C ASP A 182 1.80 -11.41 -16.12
N LEU A 183 0.90 -12.08 -16.84
CA LEU A 183 -0.20 -11.41 -17.53
C LEU A 183 -1.39 -11.32 -16.58
N LEU A 184 -1.68 -10.09 -16.14
CA LEU A 184 -2.81 -9.83 -15.27
C LEU A 184 -3.93 -9.14 -16.03
N GLU A 185 -5.17 -9.54 -15.75
CA GLU A 185 -6.34 -8.86 -16.30
C GLU A 185 -6.64 -7.59 -15.50
N VAL A 186 -6.59 -6.45 -16.18
CA VAL A 186 -6.96 -5.15 -15.65
C VAL A 186 -8.04 -4.55 -16.55
N ASN A 187 -9.27 -4.46 -16.04
CA ASN A 187 -10.43 -3.88 -16.73
C ASN A 187 -10.62 -4.44 -18.17
N ASN A 188 -10.66 -5.78 -18.30
CA ASN A 188 -10.80 -6.55 -19.53
C ASN A 188 -9.61 -6.46 -20.50
N ALA A 189 -8.46 -5.96 -20.07
CA ALA A 189 -7.23 -5.99 -20.84
C ALA A 189 -6.17 -6.86 -20.11
N LEU A 190 -5.51 -7.75 -20.87
CA LEU A 190 -4.35 -8.48 -20.34
C LEU A 190 -3.12 -7.58 -20.43
N ILE A 191 -2.55 -7.26 -19.30
CA ILE A 191 -1.39 -6.36 -19.18
C ILE A 191 -0.25 -7.12 -18.53
N MET A 192 0.93 -7.03 -19.13
CA MET A 192 2.15 -7.62 -18.58
C MET A 192 2.60 -6.82 -17.35
N HIS A 193 2.74 -7.53 -16.24
CA HIS A 193 3.29 -7.00 -15.00
C HIS A 193 4.61 -7.67 -14.69
N HIS A 194 5.51 -6.92 -14.10
CA HIS A 194 6.78 -7.41 -13.58
C HIS A 194 6.69 -7.51 -12.06
N GLU A 195 7.24 -8.59 -11.54
CA GLU A 195 7.32 -8.78 -10.09
C GLU A 195 8.51 -8.01 -9.52
N PHE A 196 8.21 -7.17 -8.54
CA PHE A 196 9.19 -6.46 -7.72
C PHE A 196 9.14 -6.98 -6.29
N ASN A 197 10.29 -7.28 -5.72
CA ASN A 197 10.43 -7.87 -4.38
C ASN A 197 11.17 -6.95 -3.43
N ARG A 198 10.68 -6.86 -2.19
CA ARG A 198 11.33 -6.21 -1.05
C ARG A 198 11.39 -7.21 0.10
N ASN A 199 12.60 -7.52 0.54
CA ASN A 199 12.82 -8.33 1.74
C ASN A 199 12.90 -7.44 3.00
N ALA A 200 12.64 -8.07 4.16
CA ALA A 200 12.73 -7.44 5.47
C ALA A 200 14.12 -6.86 5.76
#